data_cd146a86f825bf277739a313a76fa320
#
_entry.id   cd146a86f825bf277739a313a76fa320
#
_cell.length_a   1.000
_cell.length_b   1.000
_cell.length_c   1.000
_cell.angle_alpha   90.00
_cell.angle_beta   90.00
_cell.angle_gamma   90.00
#
_symmetry.space_group_name_H-M   'P 1'
#
loop_
_entity.id
_entity.type
_entity.pdbx_description
1 polymer ?
#
loop_
_entity_poly.entity_id
_entity_poly.type
_entity_poly.pdbx_seq_one_letter_code
_entity_poly.pdbx_strand_id
1 'polypeptide(L)'
;MAPLVATMVWSQPVLIGLFLGGEFSKLQAHAALGGGIAAMTMLQFLSAIPGWRPGGLPGWVVAVTAAMVAGAVVQIVAGYQRNLGLHVPLGVALAAAGLGVAVRAWLPVRSRPEPPATGA
;
A
#
# COMPACT_ATOMS: atom_id res chain seq x y z
N MET A 1 -5.33 5.66 -7.01
CA MET A 1 -4.77 4.34 -6.64
C MET A 1 -4.63 4.16 -5.13
N ALA A 2 -3.93 5.06 -4.40
CA ALA A 2 -3.65 4.85 -2.97
C ALA A 2 -4.89 4.57 -2.09
N PRO A 3 -6.03 5.27 -2.21
CA PRO A 3 -7.23 4.92 -1.45
C PRO A 3 -7.76 3.52 -1.76
N LEU A 4 -7.70 3.09 -3.02
CA LEU A 4 -8.13 1.76 -3.42
C LEU A 4 -7.25 0.67 -2.78
N VAL A 5 -5.93 0.82 -2.84
CA VAL A 5 -5.00 -0.11 -2.17
C VAL A 5 -5.26 -0.16 -0.67
N ALA A 6 -5.44 1.00 -0.03
CA ALA A 6 -5.78 1.06 1.40
C ALA A 6 -7.07 0.30 1.71
N THR A 7 -8.15 0.52 0.95
CA THR A 7 -9.43 -0.20 1.13
C THR A 7 -9.25 -1.71 0.97
N MET A 8 -8.53 -2.17 -0.05
CA MET A 8 -8.26 -3.59 -0.28
C MET A 8 -7.47 -4.20 0.90
N VAL A 9 -6.45 -3.52 1.40
CA VAL A 9 -5.66 -4.00 2.54
C VAL A 9 -6.52 -4.08 3.81
N TRP A 10 -7.35 -3.06 4.08
CA TRP A 10 -8.23 -3.05 5.24
C TRP A 10 -9.40 -4.05 5.15
N SER A 11 -9.72 -4.55 3.96
CA SER A 11 -10.68 -5.65 3.80
C SER A 11 -10.12 -7.02 4.23
N GLN A 12 -8.80 -7.18 4.29
CA GLN A 12 -8.14 -8.44 4.63
C GLN A 12 -8.48 -8.96 6.06
N PRO A 13 -8.41 -8.12 7.12
CA PRO A 13 -8.83 -8.55 8.47
C PRO A 13 -10.30 -8.98 8.53
N VAL A 14 -11.17 -8.33 7.75
CA VAL A 14 -12.60 -8.70 7.70
C VAL A 14 -12.77 -10.10 7.12
N LEU A 15 -12.10 -10.40 6.00
CA LEU A 15 -12.18 -11.72 5.39
C LEU A 15 -11.65 -12.82 6.30
N ILE A 16 -10.53 -12.55 7.01
CA ILE A 16 -10.00 -13.55 7.95
C ILE A 16 -10.88 -13.69 9.20
N GLY A 17 -11.51 -12.60 9.66
CA GLY A 17 -12.48 -12.66 10.75
C GLY A 17 -13.69 -13.52 10.40
N LEU A 18 -14.25 -13.37 9.20
CA LEU A 18 -15.33 -14.20 8.69
C LEU A 18 -14.92 -15.67 8.56
N PHE A 19 -13.71 -15.93 8.06
CA PHE A 19 -13.15 -17.30 8.01
C PHE A 19 -13.09 -17.92 9.40
N LEU A 20 -12.59 -17.21 10.39
CA LEU A 20 -12.51 -17.67 11.78
C LEU A 20 -13.91 -17.86 12.40
N GLY A 21 -14.91 -17.13 11.92
CA GLY A 21 -16.32 -17.30 12.26
C GLY A 21 -17.03 -18.49 11.58
N GLY A 22 -16.28 -19.27 10.76
CA GLY A 22 -16.80 -20.49 10.13
C GLY A 22 -17.13 -20.35 8.64
N GLU A 23 -16.93 -19.19 8.02
CA GLU A 23 -17.12 -19.00 6.57
C GLU A 23 -15.86 -19.40 5.80
N PHE A 24 -15.62 -20.71 5.64
CA PHE A 24 -14.36 -21.25 5.10
C PHE A 24 -13.99 -20.75 3.70
N SER A 25 -14.95 -20.38 2.85
CA SER A 25 -14.71 -19.77 1.54
C SER A 25 -13.96 -18.44 1.60
N LYS A 26 -14.01 -17.74 2.75
CA LYS A 26 -13.34 -16.44 2.93
C LYS A 26 -11.81 -16.55 2.97
N LEU A 27 -11.26 -17.70 3.30
CA LEU A 27 -9.82 -17.93 3.21
C LEU A 27 -9.34 -17.84 1.75
N GLN A 28 -10.09 -18.41 0.82
CA GLN A 28 -9.77 -18.31 -0.61
C GLN A 28 -9.92 -16.87 -1.11
N ALA A 29 -10.96 -16.16 -0.69
CA ALA A 29 -11.15 -14.75 -1.02
C ALA A 29 -10.01 -13.88 -0.46
N HIS A 30 -9.58 -14.13 0.79
CA HIS A 30 -8.43 -13.47 1.40
C HIS A 30 -7.14 -13.69 0.57
N ALA A 31 -6.86 -14.93 0.15
CA ALA A 31 -5.68 -15.23 -0.66
C ALA A 31 -5.75 -14.57 -2.04
N ALA A 32 -6.89 -14.62 -2.72
CA ALA A 32 -7.09 -13.99 -4.03
C ALA A 32 -6.95 -12.46 -3.95
N LEU A 33 -7.56 -11.84 -2.93
CA LEU A 33 -7.43 -10.40 -2.70
C LEU A 33 -5.98 -10.01 -2.37
N GLY A 34 -5.23 -10.87 -1.65
CA GLY A 34 -3.82 -10.68 -1.37
C GLY A 34 -2.97 -10.55 -2.65
N GLY A 35 -3.22 -11.40 -3.64
CA GLY A 35 -2.61 -11.30 -4.97
C GLY A 35 -2.97 -10.00 -5.70
N GLY A 36 -4.25 -9.60 -5.64
CA GLY A 36 -4.74 -8.33 -6.18
C GLY A 36 -4.07 -7.13 -5.52
N ILE A 37 -3.90 -7.16 -4.19
CA ILE A 37 -3.19 -6.10 -3.44
C ILE A 37 -1.74 -5.98 -3.91
N ALA A 38 -1.03 -7.10 -4.09
CA ALA A 38 0.34 -7.08 -4.57
C ALA A 38 0.46 -6.43 -5.95
N ALA A 39 -0.43 -6.78 -6.89
CA ALA A 39 -0.48 -6.17 -8.22
C ALA A 39 -0.79 -4.67 -8.15
N MET A 40 -1.79 -4.27 -7.38
CA MET A 40 -2.17 -2.86 -7.23
C MET A 40 -1.09 -2.02 -6.51
N THR A 41 -0.38 -2.62 -5.55
CA THR A 41 0.73 -1.96 -4.86
C THR A 41 1.92 -1.76 -5.81
N MET A 42 2.18 -2.71 -6.71
CA MET A 42 3.16 -2.55 -7.78
C MET A 42 2.80 -1.39 -8.71
N LEU A 43 1.55 -1.32 -9.17
CA LEU A 43 1.08 -0.21 -10.00
C LEU A 43 1.16 1.13 -9.27
N GLN A 44 0.86 1.14 -7.96
CA GLN A 44 0.99 2.32 -7.12
C GLN A 44 2.45 2.77 -7.02
N PHE A 45 3.40 1.85 -6.82
CA PHE A 45 4.83 2.14 -6.82
C PHE A 45 5.28 2.73 -8.15
N LEU A 46 4.93 2.09 -9.27
CA LEU A 46 5.29 2.58 -10.61
C LEU A 46 4.73 3.98 -10.88
N SER A 47 3.51 4.29 -10.40
CA SER A 47 2.92 5.62 -10.55
C SER A 47 3.50 6.67 -9.59
N ALA A 48 4.11 6.25 -8.48
CA ALA A 48 4.78 7.16 -7.56
C ALA A 48 6.08 7.75 -8.15
N ILE A 49 6.74 7.05 -9.07
CA ILE A 49 7.99 7.50 -9.70
C ILE A 49 7.78 8.81 -10.50
N PRO A 50 6.90 8.87 -11.51
CA PRO A 50 6.59 10.13 -12.21
C PRO A 50 5.91 11.15 -11.29
N GLY A 51 5.15 10.69 -10.29
CA GLY A 51 4.59 11.56 -9.26
C GLY A 51 5.67 12.28 -8.45
N TRP A 52 6.83 11.66 -8.23
CA TRP A 52 7.99 12.26 -7.58
C TRP A 52 8.76 13.18 -8.53
N ARG A 53 9.11 12.72 -9.74
CA ARG A 53 9.82 13.50 -10.75
C ARG A 53 9.17 13.31 -12.13
N PRO A 54 8.52 14.35 -12.69
CA PRO A 54 8.51 15.76 -12.30
C PRO A 54 7.39 16.20 -11.34
N GLY A 55 6.49 15.31 -10.90
CA GLY A 55 5.22 15.65 -10.25
C GLY A 55 5.28 16.26 -8.85
N GLY A 56 6.47 16.42 -8.23
CA GLY A 56 6.65 17.13 -6.95
C GLY A 56 6.22 16.35 -5.70
N LEU A 57 5.83 15.08 -5.80
CA LEU A 57 5.61 14.24 -4.62
C LEU A 57 6.91 14.07 -3.81
N PRO A 58 6.83 13.98 -2.47
CA PRO A 58 8.01 13.69 -1.67
C PRO A 58 8.62 12.32 -2.00
N GLY A 59 9.95 12.23 -2.08
CA GLY A 59 10.66 10.98 -2.42
C GLY A 59 10.38 9.81 -1.45
N TRP A 60 10.01 10.10 -0.19
CA TRP A 60 9.64 9.05 0.76
C TRP A 60 8.42 8.24 0.30
N VAL A 61 7.51 8.83 -0.52
CA VAL A 61 6.34 8.09 -1.07
C VAL A 61 6.82 6.96 -1.97
N VAL A 62 7.85 7.20 -2.80
CA VAL A 62 8.45 6.15 -3.64
C VAL A 62 9.09 5.07 -2.77
N ALA A 63 9.85 5.46 -1.74
CA ALA A 63 10.50 4.51 -0.84
C ALA A 63 9.48 3.63 -0.09
N VAL A 64 8.42 4.24 0.46
CA VAL A 64 7.36 3.51 1.17
C VAL A 64 6.60 2.58 0.23
N THR A 65 6.24 3.03 -0.97
CA THR A 65 5.52 2.17 -1.93
C THR A 65 6.40 1.02 -2.43
N ALA A 66 7.72 1.23 -2.61
CA ALA A 66 8.67 0.14 -2.89
C ALA A 66 8.73 -0.87 -1.75
N ALA A 67 8.82 -0.39 -0.50
CA ALA A 67 8.80 -1.25 0.69
C ALA A 67 7.48 -2.02 0.82
N MET A 68 6.34 -1.40 0.45
CA MET A 68 5.05 -2.08 0.42
C MET A 68 5.01 -3.21 -0.62
N VAL A 69 5.63 -3.04 -1.79
CA VAL A 69 5.74 -4.11 -2.80
C VAL A 69 6.53 -5.30 -2.23
N ALA A 70 7.71 -5.03 -1.66
CA ALA A 70 8.53 -6.08 -1.04
C ALA A 70 7.78 -6.76 0.12
N GLY A 71 7.15 -5.98 0.98
CA GLY A 71 6.33 -6.46 2.08
C GLY A 71 5.15 -7.31 1.64
N ALA A 72 4.47 -6.95 0.54
CA ALA A 72 3.37 -7.73 -0.01
C ALA A 72 3.83 -9.12 -0.49
N VAL A 73 5.00 -9.21 -1.12
CA VAL A 73 5.59 -10.51 -1.51
C VAL A 73 5.89 -11.36 -0.29
N VAL A 74 6.57 -10.79 0.72
CA VAL A 74 6.87 -11.49 1.98
C VAL A 74 5.58 -11.90 2.70
N GLN A 75 4.57 -11.05 2.68
CA GLN A 75 3.25 -11.32 3.27
C GLN A 75 2.56 -12.54 2.64
N ILE A 76 2.58 -12.62 1.31
CA ILE A 76 2.02 -13.76 0.57
C ILE A 76 2.77 -15.05 0.94
N VAL A 77 4.10 -15.03 0.89
CA VAL A 77 4.93 -16.19 1.23
C VAL A 77 4.70 -16.64 2.68
N ALA A 78 4.70 -15.71 3.64
CA ALA A 78 4.46 -16.01 5.04
C ALA A 78 3.06 -16.61 5.27
N GLY A 79 2.05 -16.14 4.53
CA GLY A 79 0.68 -16.68 4.57
C GLY A 79 0.61 -18.12 4.09
N TYR A 80 1.21 -18.43 2.95
CA TYR A 80 1.26 -19.81 2.42
C TYR A 80 2.06 -20.75 3.33
N GLN A 81 3.12 -20.27 3.95
CA GLN A 81 3.92 -21.01 4.93
C GLN A 81 3.23 -21.13 6.30
N ARG A 82 2.06 -20.51 6.49
CA ARG A 82 1.34 -20.43 7.78
C ARG A 82 2.20 -19.83 8.91
N ASN A 83 3.16 -18.98 8.56
CA ASN A 83 3.97 -18.23 9.53
C ASN A 83 3.18 -17.01 10.02
N LEU A 84 2.20 -17.25 10.89
CA LEU A 84 1.32 -16.18 11.41
C LEU A 84 2.09 -15.16 12.25
N GLY A 85 3.18 -15.59 12.91
CA GLY A 85 4.04 -14.71 13.70
C GLY A 85 4.70 -13.59 12.88
N LEU A 86 4.95 -13.82 11.59
CA LEU A 86 5.43 -12.82 10.64
C LEU A 86 4.25 -12.19 9.87
N HIS A 87 3.32 -13.02 9.40
CA HIS A 87 2.21 -12.59 8.54
C HIS A 87 1.34 -11.51 9.21
N VAL A 88 0.95 -11.70 10.46
CA VAL A 88 0.03 -10.77 11.13
C VAL A 88 0.69 -9.41 11.41
N PRO A 89 1.87 -9.30 12.05
CA PRO A 89 2.51 -8.01 12.29
C PRO A 89 2.87 -7.26 10.99
N LEU A 90 3.34 -7.98 9.98
CA LEU A 90 3.66 -7.39 8.67
C LEU A 90 2.39 -6.88 7.99
N GLY A 91 1.27 -7.62 8.08
CA GLY A 91 -0.02 -7.18 7.56
C GLY A 91 -0.51 -5.87 8.19
N VAL A 92 -0.36 -5.73 9.51
CA VAL A 92 -0.67 -4.49 10.22
C VAL A 92 0.22 -3.34 9.77
N ALA A 93 1.53 -3.58 9.60
CA ALA A 93 2.46 -2.57 9.11
C ALA A 93 2.13 -2.12 7.70
N LEU A 94 1.78 -3.04 6.80
CA LEU A 94 1.34 -2.72 5.43
C LEU A 94 0.03 -1.93 5.40
N ALA A 95 -0.91 -2.26 6.29
CA ALA A 95 -2.17 -1.52 6.41
C ALA A 95 -1.93 -0.07 6.87
N ALA A 96 -1.06 0.12 7.86
CA ALA A 96 -0.68 1.45 8.34
C ALA A 96 0.07 2.26 7.25
N ALA A 97 1.01 1.64 6.54
CA ALA A 97 1.73 2.27 5.43
C ALA A 97 0.77 2.68 4.29
N GLY A 98 -0.15 1.77 3.91
CA GLY A 98 -1.16 2.04 2.88
C GLY A 98 -2.06 3.21 3.23
N LEU A 99 -2.50 3.30 4.49
CA LEU A 99 -3.27 4.43 4.98
C LEU A 99 -2.46 5.73 4.92
N GLY A 100 -1.20 5.70 5.35
CA GLY A 100 -0.31 6.87 5.30
C GLY A 100 -0.11 7.40 3.88
N VAL A 101 0.10 6.51 2.90
CA VAL A 101 0.20 6.89 1.48
C VAL A 101 -1.13 7.41 0.95
N ALA A 102 -2.27 6.81 1.34
CA ALA A 102 -3.58 7.28 0.96
C ALA A 102 -3.87 8.69 1.49
N VAL A 103 -3.61 8.94 2.77
CA VAL A 103 -3.73 10.28 3.38
C VAL A 103 -2.83 11.29 2.66
N ARG A 104 -1.57 10.93 2.36
CA ARG A 104 -0.66 11.82 1.61
C ARG A 104 -1.19 12.16 0.23
N ALA A 105 -1.86 11.22 -0.44
CA ALA A 105 -2.44 11.45 -1.77
C ALA A 105 -3.58 12.50 -1.78
N TRP A 106 -4.23 12.72 -0.64
CA TRP A 106 -5.28 13.73 -0.47
C TRP A 106 -4.73 15.12 -0.09
N LEU A 107 -3.46 15.20 0.36
CA LEU A 107 -2.86 16.47 0.72
C LEU A 107 -2.35 17.20 -0.53
N PRO A 108 -2.51 18.55 -0.61
CA PRO A 108 -2.03 19.31 -1.74
C PRO A 108 -0.49 19.17 -1.88
N VAL A 109 -0.04 19.07 -3.11
CA VAL A 109 1.40 19.15 -3.41
C VAL A 109 1.82 20.60 -3.20
N ARG A 110 2.82 20.84 -2.35
CA ARG A 110 3.36 22.19 -2.15
C ARG A 110 3.95 22.69 -3.47
N SER A 111 3.39 23.79 -4.01
CA SER A 111 3.98 24.51 -5.13
C SER A 111 5.40 24.95 -4.74
N ARG A 112 6.38 24.75 -5.60
CA ARG A 112 7.70 25.37 -5.39
C ARG A 112 7.49 26.89 -5.36
N PRO A 113 8.12 27.61 -4.41
CA PRO A 113 8.17 29.05 -4.46
C PRO A 113 8.73 29.47 -5.83
N GLU A 114 8.05 30.38 -6.49
CA GLU A 114 8.56 30.97 -7.72
C GLU A 114 9.89 31.67 -7.43
N PRO A 115 10.96 31.42 -8.21
CA PRO A 115 12.21 32.13 -7.99
C PRO A 115 11.94 33.64 -8.06
N PRO A 116 12.60 34.45 -7.21
CA PRO A 116 12.42 35.89 -7.25
C PRO A 116 12.69 36.37 -8.66
N ALA A 117 11.77 37.20 -9.20
CA ALA A 117 11.96 37.83 -10.49
C ALA A 117 13.32 38.58 -10.43
N THR A 118 14.30 38.08 -11.17
CA THR A 118 15.56 38.77 -11.38
C THR A 118 15.21 40.04 -12.15
N GLY A 119 15.08 41.13 -11.41
CA GLY A 119 14.88 42.45 -11.99
C GLY A 119 15.98 42.75 -12.99
N ALA A 120 15.56 43.07 -14.19
CA ALA A 120 16.41 43.66 -15.23
C ALA A 120 16.80 45.08 -14.82
#